data_8811c7d2e73e6c0aee06766dada5f19c
#
_entry.id   8811c7d2e73e6c0aee06766dada5f19c
#
_cell.length_a   1.000
_cell.length_b   1.000
_cell.length_c   1.000
_cell.angle_alpha   90.00
_cell.angle_beta   90.00
_cell.angle_gamma   90.00
#
_symmetry.space_group_name_H-M   'P 1'
#
loop_
_entity.id
_entity.type
_entity.pdbx_description
1 polymer ?
#
loop_
_entity_poly.entity_id
_entity_poly.type
_entity_poly.pdbx_seq_one_letter_code
_entity_poly.pdbx_strand_id
1 'polypeptide(L)'
;EISCSLVGSEMCIRDRGNEVPKEIVKYMIFLKIQSLCYGYSGACLPTIERLVDFFNNDIIPVVYTQGSLGASGDLAPLANMCLPLLGLGEVTVGNERMSGEELNRRMNWEPIKLASKEGLALLNGTQFMSAYSVWNVIRAKRLIAWADYIAAMSIDAFDGRISPFLHSAHKMRAHKGQVDTADNIFHILQGSELIERHKEHVQDPYSFRCVPQVHGAVKDTIDHVVNVVTTEINSATDNPIVVPEDDLVISAGNFHGEPLALVNDFLAIAVAEIASISNQRTYQLISGKRGLPAFLVAKPGLNSGFMIPQYAVASVVSQNKQLATPASVDSIESSLGQEDHVSMGANAATKCAAVVENVYKVLAVELMNAAQALDFRRPAKSSPVIERIFEEYRQVVPFVEVDKVLYTEIAKSIDFLKQNYHLHEYESL
;
A
#
# COMPACT_ATOMS: atom_id res chain seq x y z
N GLU A 1 -8.69 -35.54 14.44
CA GLU A 1 -7.36 -35.25 13.84
C GLU A 1 -7.37 -33.94 13.03
N ILE A 2 -8.41 -33.66 12.23
CA ILE A 2 -8.48 -32.47 11.33
C ILE A 2 -8.63 -31.17 12.10
N SER A 3 -9.43 -31.14 13.18
CA SER A 3 -9.53 -29.96 14.07
C SER A 3 -8.25 -29.73 14.88
N CYS A 4 -7.47 -30.77 15.15
CA CYS A 4 -6.16 -30.68 15.83
C CYS A 4 -5.13 -29.89 14.98
N SER A 5 -5.17 -29.98 13.66
CA SER A 5 -4.26 -29.24 12.78
C SER A 5 -4.51 -27.73 12.85
N LEU A 6 -5.77 -27.30 12.84
CA LEU A 6 -6.17 -25.89 13.05
C LEU A 6 -5.72 -25.38 14.43
N VAL A 7 -6.02 -26.14 15.48
CA VAL A 7 -5.64 -25.80 16.85
C VAL A 7 -4.12 -25.87 17.04
N GLY A 8 -3.45 -26.86 16.41
CA GLY A 8 -1.99 -27.01 16.47
C GLY A 8 -1.24 -25.83 15.87
N SER A 9 -1.75 -25.22 14.79
CA SER A 9 -1.16 -24.01 14.20
C SER A 9 -1.28 -22.79 15.11
N GLU A 10 -2.19 -22.79 16.09
CA GLU A 10 -2.41 -21.72 17.07
C GLU A 10 -1.66 -21.89 18.39
N MET A 11 -1.30 -23.12 18.76
CA MET A 11 -0.86 -23.44 20.12
C MET A 11 0.45 -22.77 20.56
N CYS A 12 1.26 -22.24 19.67
CA CYS A 12 2.66 -21.99 19.97
C CYS A 12 3.08 -20.53 20.13
N ILE A 13 2.23 -19.52 19.85
CA ILE A 13 2.73 -18.15 19.81
C ILE A 13 1.91 -17.23 20.71
N ARG A 14 2.51 -16.84 21.83
CA ARG A 14 1.96 -15.82 22.74
C ARG A 14 2.20 -14.41 22.22
N ASP A 15 3.27 -14.21 21.43
CA ASP A 15 3.62 -12.93 20.79
C ASP A 15 3.54 -13.12 19.27
N ARG A 16 2.48 -12.60 18.67
CA ARG A 16 2.09 -12.81 17.26
C ARG A 16 2.23 -11.54 16.41
N GLY A 17 2.94 -10.55 16.94
CA GLY A 17 3.03 -9.23 16.32
C GLY A 17 1.76 -8.40 16.50
N ASN A 18 1.58 -7.40 15.65
CA ASN A 18 0.42 -6.53 15.68
C ASN A 18 -0.83 -7.23 15.10
N GLU A 19 -2.01 -6.78 15.52
CA GLU A 19 -3.25 -7.19 14.87
C GLU A 19 -3.29 -6.69 13.42
N VAL A 20 -3.80 -7.55 12.54
CA VAL A 20 -4.03 -7.22 11.13
C VAL A 20 -5.20 -6.23 11.04
N PRO A 21 -5.10 -5.15 10.25
CA PRO A 21 -6.20 -4.23 10.04
C PRO A 21 -7.48 -4.94 9.58
N LYS A 22 -8.62 -4.55 10.15
CA LYS A 22 -9.93 -5.17 9.86
C LYS A 22 -10.25 -5.22 8.36
N GLU A 23 -9.89 -4.20 7.61
CA GLU A 23 -10.07 -4.14 6.16
C GLU A 23 -9.32 -5.28 5.46
N ILE A 24 -8.09 -5.58 5.88
CA ILE A 24 -7.28 -6.66 5.28
C ILE A 24 -7.86 -8.02 5.67
N VAL A 25 -8.30 -8.22 6.92
CA VAL A 25 -8.96 -9.47 7.32
C VAL A 25 -10.25 -9.69 6.51
N LYS A 26 -10.99 -8.63 6.21
CA LYS A 26 -12.18 -8.73 5.35
C LYS A 26 -11.81 -9.17 3.93
N TYR A 27 -10.69 -8.70 3.38
CA TYR A 27 -10.16 -9.22 2.11
C TYR A 27 -9.75 -10.69 2.23
N MET A 28 -9.11 -11.11 3.33
CA MET A 28 -8.76 -12.52 3.55
C MET A 28 -9.99 -13.42 3.50
N ILE A 29 -11.08 -13.05 4.19
CA ILE A 29 -12.34 -13.81 4.19
C ILE A 29 -12.88 -13.91 2.77
N PHE A 30 -12.99 -12.78 2.06
CA PHE A 30 -13.49 -12.74 0.69
C PHE A 30 -12.68 -13.62 -0.26
N LEU A 31 -11.35 -13.51 -0.22
CA LEU A 31 -10.45 -14.30 -1.08
C LEU A 31 -10.48 -15.79 -0.74
N LYS A 32 -10.66 -16.14 0.55
CA LYS A 32 -10.84 -17.54 0.94
C LYS A 32 -12.14 -18.10 0.42
N ILE A 33 -13.26 -17.38 0.55
CA ILE A 33 -14.55 -17.76 -0.03
C ILE A 33 -14.41 -17.99 -1.54
N GLN A 34 -13.81 -17.04 -2.26
CA GLN A 34 -13.60 -17.13 -3.70
C GLN A 34 -12.82 -18.39 -4.09
N SER A 35 -11.67 -18.64 -3.43
CA SER A 35 -10.82 -19.80 -3.69
C SER A 35 -11.57 -21.12 -3.44
N LEU A 36 -12.34 -21.21 -2.36
CA LEU A 36 -13.13 -22.39 -2.01
C LEU A 36 -14.28 -22.64 -3.00
N CYS A 37 -14.89 -21.56 -3.54
CA CYS A 37 -15.98 -21.63 -4.50
C CYS A 37 -15.57 -22.16 -5.88
N TYR A 38 -14.27 -22.25 -6.20
CA TYR A 38 -13.80 -22.94 -7.41
C TYR A 38 -14.05 -24.47 -7.38
N GLY A 39 -14.31 -25.04 -6.20
CA GLY A 39 -14.62 -26.47 -6.06
C GLY A 39 -13.41 -27.40 -5.98
N TYR A 40 -12.19 -26.88 -6.06
CA TYR A 40 -10.96 -27.69 -6.06
C TYR A 40 -10.38 -27.92 -4.67
N SER A 41 -11.00 -27.42 -3.62
CA SER A 41 -10.49 -27.51 -2.24
C SER A 41 -11.15 -28.62 -1.42
N GLY A 42 -12.26 -29.20 -1.88
CA GLY A 42 -13.02 -30.21 -1.14
C GLY A 42 -13.64 -29.67 0.16
N ALA A 43 -14.04 -28.41 0.18
CA ALA A 43 -14.77 -27.81 1.29
C ALA A 43 -16.27 -28.02 1.16
N CYS A 44 -16.95 -28.21 2.30
CA CYS A 44 -18.41 -28.37 2.33
C CYS A 44 -19.11 -27.00 2.26
N LEU A 45 -20.29 -26.99 1.65
CA LEU A 45 -21.08 -25.77 1.48
C LEU A 45 -21.37 -25.03 2.82
N PRO A 46 -21.75 -25.71 3.94
CA PRO A 46 -22.01 -25.00 5.20
C PRO A 46 -20.80 -24.24 5.76
N THR A 47 -19.59 -24.70 5.50
CA THR A 47 -18.35 -24.02 5.92
C THR A 47 -18.15 -22.74 5.11
N ILE A 48 -18.41 -22.79 3.80
CA ILE A 48 -18.34 -21.61 2.92
C ILE A 48 -19.43 -20.61 3.28
N GLU A 49 -20.67 -21.07 3.48
CA GLU A 49 -21.81 -20.24 3.87
C GLU A 49 -21.52 -19.50 5.19
N ARG A 50 -20.87 -20.14 6.18
CA ARG A 50 -20.52 -19.49 7.43
C ARG A 50 -19.44 -18.39 7.22
N LEU A 51 -18.48 -18.57 6.31
CA LEU A 51 -17.54 -17.51 5.94
C LEU A 51 -18.26 -16.34 5.23
N VAL A 52 -19.27 -16.63 4.40
CA VAL A 52 -20.14 -15.61 3.79
C VAL A 52 -20.93 -14.85 4.85
N ASP A 53 -21.44 -15.54 5.87
CA ASP A 53 -22.10 -14.91 7.01
C ASP A 53 -21.15 -13.98 7.78
N PHE A 54 -19.89 -14.39 7.99
CA PHE A 54 -18.86 -13.53 8.60
C PHE A 54 -18.67 -12.25 7.79
N PHE A 55 -18.50 -12.39 6.49
CA PHE A 55 -18.30 -11.25 5.59
C PHE A 55 -19.49 -10.28 5.57
N ASN A 56 -20.71 -10.81 5.45
CA ASN A 56 -21.95 -10.01 5.33
C ASN A 56 -22.35 -9.32 6.63
N ASN A 57 -22.02 -9.89 7.79
CA ASN A 57 -22.33 -9.32 9.09
C ASN A 57 -21.18 -8.54 9.74
N ASP A 58 -20.10 -8.24 8.97
CA ASP A 58 -18.90 -7.56 9.48
C ASP A 58 -18.32 -8.23 10.75
N ILE A 59 -18.39 -9.57 10.79
CA ILE A 59 -17.75 -10.38 11.83
C ILE A 59 -16.30 -10.58 11.41
N ILE A 60 -15.39 -9.89 12.09
CA ILE A 60 -13.97 -9.85 11.71
C ILE A 60 -13.15 -10.67 12.71
N PRO A 61 -12.65 -11.85 12.32
CA PRO A 61 -11.69 -12.61 13.13
C PRO A 61 -10.46 -11.80 13.51
N VAL A 62 -9.94 -12.02 14.71
CA VAL A 62 -8.69 -11.41 15.15
C VAL A 62 -7.53 -12.20 14.59
N VAL A 63 -6.79 -11.59 13.67
CA VAL A 63 -5.62 -12.18 12.98
C VAL A 63 -4.39 -11.35 13.32
N TYR A 64 -3.22 -12.00 13.36
CA TYR A 64 -1.95 -11.35 13.68
C TYR A 64 -0.98 -11.37 12.51
N THR A 65 -0.04 -10.41 12.50
CA THR A 65 0.88 -10.19 11.38
C THR A 65 2.03 -11.18 11.28
N GLN A 66 2.30 -11.96 12.34
CA GLN A 66 3.41 -12.91 12.39
C GLN A 66 2.89 -14.36 12.46
N GLY A 67 3.73 -15.31 12.04
CA GLY A 67 3.45 -16.75 12.13
C GLY A 67 3.31 -17.45 10.78
N SER A 68 3.53 -16.78 9.64
CA SER A 68 3.59 -17.42 8.33
C SER A 68 5.01 -17.36 7.76
N LEU A 69 5.51 -18.50 7.31
CA LEU A 69 6.72 -18.62 6.48
C LEU A 69 6.39 -18.63 4.98
N GLY A 70 5.11 -18.72 4.62
CA GLY A 70 4.68 -18.97 3.25
C GLY A 70 5.06 -20.37 2.75
N ALA A 71 5.18 -21.34 3.67
CA ALA A 71 5.55 -22.72 3.41
C ALA A 71 4.41 -23.50 2.73
N SER A 72 3.37 -23.86 3.50
CA SER A 72 2.10 -24.37 2.96
C SER A 72 1.07 -23.25 2.77
N GLY A 73 1.54 -22.07 2.40
CA GLY A 73 0.79 -20.82 2.43
C GLY A 73 0.82 -20.18 3.83
N ASP A 74 -0.26 -19.49 4.17
CA ASP A 74 -0.36 -18.63 5.35
C ASP A 74 -0.98 -19.33 6.56
N LEU A 75 -0.43 -20.45 7.01
CA LEU A 75 -1.03 -21.37 7.97
C LEU A 75 -1.60 -20.68 9.23
N ALA A 76 -0.75 -20.02 10.03
CA ALA A 76 -1.17 -19.42 11.29
C ALA A 76 -2.17 -18.24 11.11
N PRO A 77 -1.97 -17.28 10.20
CA PRO A 77 -2.97 -16.25 9.93
C PRO A 77 -4.32 -16.81 9.47
N LEU A 78 -4.33 -17.84 8.62
CA LEU A 78 -5.56 -18.48 8.16
C LEU A 78 -6.22 -19.31 9.26
N ALA A 79 -5.43 -19.95 10.15
CA ALA A 79 -5.95 -20.59 11.34
C ALA A 79 -6.68 -19.58 12.24
N ASN A 80 -6.04 -18.44 12.55
CA ASN A 80 -6.66 -17.36 13.33
C ASN A 80 -8.00 -16.93 12.72
N MET A 81 -8.03 -16.75 11.39
CA MET A 81 -9.26 -16.37 10.68
C MET A 81 -10.36 -17.42 10.80
N CYS A 82 -10.01 -18.71 10.81
CA CYS A 82 -10.97 -19.82 10.74
C CYS A 82 -11.37 -20.41 12.10
N LEU A 83 -10.60 -20.20 13.17
CA LEU A 83 -10.93 -20.70 14.51
C LEU A 83 -12.33 -20.34 14.99
N PRO A 84 -12.88 -19.13 14.73
CA PRO A 84 -14.23 -18.79 15.17
C PRO A 84 -15.34 -19.64 14.52
N LEU A 85 -15.10 -20.26 13.36
CA LEU A 85 -16.02 -21.25 12.79
C LEU A 85 -16.27 -22.43 13.72
N LEU A 86 -15.25 -22.81 14.50
CA LEU A 86 -15.29 -23.89 15.47
C LEU A 86 -15.72 -23.45 16.88
N GLY A 87 -16.07 -22.18 17.08
CA GLY A 87 -16.36 -21.59 18.38
C GLY A 87 -15.10 -21.26 19.19
N LEU A 88 -13.92 -21.26 18.56
CA LEU A 88 -12.63 -20.94 19.17
C LEU A 88 -12.17 -19.53 18.73
N GLY A 89 -10.98 -19.09 19.22
CA GLY A 89 -10.41 -17.80 18.83
C GLY A 89 -11.26 -16.61 19.23
N GLU A 90 -11.05 -15.47 18.57
CA GLU A 90 -11.69 -14.21 18.87
C GLU A 90 -12.15 -13.50 17.59
N VAL A 91 -13.22 -12.73 17.73
CA VAL A 91 -13.75 -11.88 16.65
C VAL A 91 -14.04 -10.47 17.17
N THR A 92 -14.12 -9.52 16.23
CA THR A 92 -14.62 -8.18 16.47
C THR A 92 -15.89 -7.98 15.63
N VAL A 93 -16.98 -7.51 16.26
CA VAL A 93 -18.23 -7.11 15.60
C VAL A 93 -18.47 -5.64 15.92
N GLY A 94 -18.36 -4.79 14.92
CA GLY A 94 -18.30 -3.33 15.16
C GLY A 94 -17.05 -2.96 15.99
N ASN A 95 -17.29 -2.48 17.23
CA ASN A 95 -16.22 -2.13 18.19
C ASN A 95 -16.12 -3.14 19.36
N GLU A 96 -16.93 -4.18 19.36
CA GLU A 96 -16.98 -5.16 20.45
C GLU A 96 -16.12 -6.37 20.08
N ARG A 97 -15.24 -6.80 21.02
CA ARG A 97 -14.43 -8.01 20.90
C ARG A 97 -15.03 -9.11 21.75
N MET A 98 -15.14 -10.30 21.19
CA MET A 98 -15.71 -11.46 21.87
C MET A 98 -15.06 -12.76 21.42
N SER A 99 -15.24 -13.83 22.19
CA SER A 99 -14.79 -15.17 21.81
C SER A 99 -15.67 -15.78 20.70
N GLY A 100 -15.14 -16.76 19.96
CA GLY A 100 -15.93 -17.53 19.00
C GLY A 100 -17.12 -18.25 19.63
N GLU A 101 -16.99 -18.72 20.88
CA GLU A 101 -18.11 -19.32 21.63
C GLU A 101 -19.22 -18.32 21.93
N GLU A 102 -18.86 -17.11 22.34
CA GLU A 102 -19.83 -16.03 22.59
C GLU A 102 -20.52 -15.57 21.31
N LEU A 103 -19.76 -15.47 20.20
CA LEU A 103 -20.31 -15.21 18.88
C LEU A 103 -21.38 -16.23 18.51
N ASN A 104 -21.06 -17.53 18.65
CA ASN A 104 -22.01 -18.61 18.34
C ASN A 104 -23.27 -18.52 19.16
N ARG A 105 -23.18 -18.23 20.48
CA ARG A 105 -24.35 -18.00 21.32
C ARG A 105 -25.19 -16.81 20.85
N ARG A 106 -24.54 -15.69 20.51
CA ARG A 106 -25.19 -14.45 20.04
C ARG A 106 -25.93 -14.63 18.72
N MET A 107 -25.34 -15.37 17.80
CA MET A 107 -25.87 -15.63 16.46
C MET A 107 -26.80 -16.85 16.42
N ASN A 108 -26.96 -17.56 17.52
CA ASN A 108 -27.64 -18.87 17.60
C ASN A 108 -27.10 -19.88 16.58
N TRP A 109 -25.77 -19.97 16.49
CA TRP A 109 -25.07 -20.88 15.60
C TRP A 109 -24.48 -22.07 16.37
N GLU A 110 -24.54 -23.25 15.75
CA GLU A 110 -23.72 -24.38 16.17
C GLU A 110 -22.31 -24.25 15.57
N PRO A 111 -21.25 -24.61 16.32
CA PRO A 111 -19.90 -24.69 15.78
C PRO A 111 -19.84 -25.63 14.56
N ILE A 112 -19.11 -25.22 13.52
CA ILE A 112 -18.88 -26.08 12.35
C ILE A 112 -18.08 -27.31 12.75
N LYS A 113 -18.52 -28.48 12.30
CA LYS A 113 -17.79 -29.74 12.40
C LYS A 113 -17.15 -30.02 11.08
N LEU A 114 -15.82 -29.88 11.02
CA LEU A 114 -15.05 -30.07 9.79
C LEU A 114 -15.13 -31.52 9.29
N ALA A 115 -15.44 -31.69 8.03
CA ALA A 115 -15.34 -32.96 7.34
C ALA A 115 -13.90 -33.24 6.88
N SER A 116 -13.68 -34.39 6.23
CA SER A 116 -12.39 -34.76 5.65
C SER A 116 -11.90 -33.68 4.69
N LYS A 117 -10.60 -33.33 4.73
CA LYS A 117 -9.93 -32.31 3.92
C LYS A 117 -10.23 -30.85 4.34
N GLU A 118 -11.35 -30.51 4.98
CA GLU A 118 -11.77 -29.13 5.23
C GLU A 118 -10.75 -28.35 6.10
N GLY A 119 -10.12 -29.02 7.08
CA GLY A 119 -9.07 -28.37 7.88
C GLY A 119 -7.94 -27.84 7.00
N LEU A 120 -7.44 -28.65 6.06
CA LEU A 120 -6.40 -28.21 5.11
C LEU A 120 -6.93 -27.16 4.13
N ALA A 121 -8.16 -27.28 3.66
CA ALA A 121 -8.79 -26.30 2.78
C ALA A 121 -8.87 -24.89 3.39
N LEU A 122 -9.07 -24.82 4.71
CA LEU A 122 -9.10 -23.56 5.45
C LEU A 122 -7.72 -22.99 5.74
N LEU A 123 -6.71 -23.85 6.04
CA LEU A 123 -5.37 -23.43 6.45
C LEU A 123 -4.42 -23.17 5.29
N ASN A 124 -4.43 -24.04 4.27
CA ASN A 124 -3.55 -23.88 3.11
C ASN A 124 -4.02 -22.72 2.22
N GLY A 125 -3.05 -22.09 1.56
CA GLY A 125 -3.30 -21.04 0.59
C GLY A 125 -2.68 -19.71 0.96
N THR A 126 -2.75 -18.77 0.04
CA THR A 126 -2.02 -17.50 0.05
C THR A 126 -2.89 -16.31 0.44
N GLN A 127 -4.07 -16.53 1.06
CA GLN A 127 -5.06 -15.46 1.21
C GLN A 127 -4.64 -14.33 2.17
N PHE A 128 -3.74 -14.58 3.13
CA PHE A 128 -3.19 -13.52 3.95
C PHE A 128 -2.25 -12.62 3.14
N MET A 129 -1.23 -13.20 2.48
CA MET A 129 -0.32 -12.41 1.65
C MET A 129 -1.03 -11.81 0.44
N SER A 130 -2.04 -12.49 -0.14
CA SER A 130 -2.88 -11.95 -1.22
C SER A 130 -3.70 -10.74 -0.77
N ALA A 131 -4.31 -10.78 0.42
CA ALA A 131 -5.08 -9.67 0.98
C ALA A 131 -4.20 -8.43 1.20
N TYR A 132 -3.00 -8.60 1.75
CA TYR A 132 -2.01 -7.53 1.84
C TYR A 132 -1.58 -7.03 0.48
N SER A 133 -1.35 -7.92 -0.50
CA SER A 133 -0.96 -7.54 -1.86
C SER A 133 -2.01 -6.68 -2.55
N VAL A 134 -3.29 -7.05 -2.45
CA VAL A 134 -4.41 -6.24 -2.95
C VAL A 134 -4.45 -4.87 -2.29
N TRP A 135 -4.34 -4.82 -0.96
CA TRP A 135 -4.31 -3.59 -0.19
C TRP A 135 -3.13 -2.69 -0.60
N ASN A 136 -1.93 -3.27 -0.74
CA ASN A 136 -0.71 -2.59 -1.17
C ASN A 136 -0.86 -1.99 -2.57
N VAL A 137 -1.37 -2.77 -3.53
CA VAL A 137 -1.56 -2.35 -4.93
C VAL A 137 -2.56 -1.20 -5.05
N ILE A 138 -3.72 -1.31 -4.40
CA ILE A 138 -4.75 -0.26 -4.45
C ILE A 138 -4.17 1.05 -3.90
N ARG A 139 -3.44 1.00 -2.79
CA ARG A 139 -2.84 2.18 -2.17
C ARG A 139 -1.67 2.73 -2.99
N ALA A 140 -0.82 1.86 -3.55
CA ALA A 140 0.28 2.28 -4.41
C ALA A 140 -0.22 3.00 -5.68
N LYS A 141 -1.31 2.53 -6.30
CA LYS A 141 -1.94 3.23 -7.44
C LYS A 141 -2.43 4.64 -7.06
N ARG A 142 -3.04 4.79 -5.90
CA ARG A 142 -3.47 6.12 -5.40
C ARG A 142 -2.27 7.02 -5.10
N LEU A 143 -1.24 6.46 -4.45
CA LEU A 143 -0.02 7.19 -4.13
C LEU A 143 0.71 7.72 -5.36
N ILE A 144 0.88 6.90 -6.40
CA ILE A 144 1.61 7.32 -7.60
C ILE A 144 0.84 8.38 -8.38
N ALA A 145 -0.49 8.33 -8.38
CA ALA A 145 -1.30 9.39 -8.94
C ALA A 145 -1.12 10.70 -8.16
N TRP A 146 -1.24 10.69 -6.84
CA TRP A 146 -0.94 11.85 -6.00
C TRP A 146 0.49 12.37 -6.18
N ALA A 147 1.47 11.48 -6.33
CA ALA A 147 2.86 11.86 -6.51
C ALA A 147 3.08 12.74 -7.74
N ASP A 148 2.34 12.50 -8.84
CA ASP A 148 2.41 13.34 -10.04
C ASP A 148 1.86 14.75 -9.78
N TYR A 149 0.69 14.88 -9.15
CA TYR A 149 0.11 16.20 -8.81
C TYR A 149 1.00 16.97 -7.83
N ILE A 150 1.52 16.31 -6.80
CA ILE A 150 2.39 16.94 -5.81
C ILE A 150 3.73 17.34 -6.45
N ALA A 151 4.29 16.50 -7.32
CA ALA A 151 5.49 16.85 -8.07
C ALA A 151 5.25 18.06 -8.99
N ALA A 152 4.13 18.12 -9.71
CA ALA A 152 3.76 19.25 -10.55
C ALA A 152 3.62 20.53 -9.72
N MET A 153 2.93 20.48 -8.57
CA MET A 153 2.83 21.58 -7.63
C MET A 153 4.21 22.04 -7.13
N SER A 154 5.09 21.11 -6.79
CA SER A 154 6.45 21.39 -6.36
C SER A 154 7.30 22.00 -7.47
N ILE A 155 7.16 21.54 -8.72
CA ILE A 155 7.86 22.09 -9.90
C ILE A 155 7.46 23.54 -10.10
N ASP A 156 6.18 23.83 -10.07
CA ASP A 156 5.64 25.18 -10.26
C ASP A 156 6.08 26.12 -9.13
N ALA A 157 5.92 25.68 -7.89
CA ALA A 157 6.35 26.41 -6.70
C ALA A 157 7.87 26.68 -6.68
N PHE A 158 8.68 25.75 -7.16
CA PHE A 158 10.15 25.89 -7.24
C PHE A 158 10.61 26.75 -8.43
N ASP A 159 9.70 27.25 -9.27
CA ASP A 159 10.01 27.96 -10.51
C ASP A 159 10.71 27.03 -11.54
N GLY A 160 10.21 25.80 -11.68
CA GLY A 160 10.74 24.80 -12.57
C GLY A 160 10.47 25.07 -14.05
N ARG A 161 11.05 24.26 -14.93
CA ARG A 161 10.90 24.31 -16.39
C ARG A 161 9.91 23.25 -16.88
N ILE A 162 9.11 23.60 -17.89
CA ILE A 162 8.21 22.65 -18.58
C ILE A 162 8.95 21.74 -19.57
N SER A 163 10.08 22.22 -20.12
CA SER A 163 10.78 21.52 -21.20
C SER A 163 11.20 20.06 -20.91
N PRO A 164 11.53 19.65 -19.66
CA PRO A 164 11.81 18.25 -19.35
C PRO A 164 10.62 17.30 -19.54
N PHE A 165 9.39 17.82 -19.69
CA PHE A 165 8.17 17.03 -19.80
C PHE A 165 7.60 16.98 -21.22
N LEU A 166 8.30 17.55 -22.20
CA LEU A 166 7.89 17.50 -23.59
C LEU A 166 7.91 16.06 -24.14
N HIS A 167 6.80 15.61 -24.69
CA HIS A 167 6.63 14.27 -25.27
C HIS A 167 7.78 13.87 -26.21
N SER A 168 8.29 14.83 -27.00
CA SER A 168 9.41 14.60 -27.93
C SER A 168 10.67 14.06 -27.27
N ALA A 169 10.93 14.38 -26.02
CA ALA A 169 12.08 13.87 -25.29
C ALA A 169 11.89 12.41 -24.85
N HIS A 170 10.65 12.02 -24.52
CA HIS A 170 10.34 10.72 -23.92
C HIS A 170 10.07 9.63 -24.94
N LYS A 171 9.51 9.97 -26.11
CA LYS A 171 9.31 9.01 -27.21
C LYS A 171 10.59 8.32 -27.70
N MET A 172 11.75 8.92 -27.46
CA MET A 172 13.07 8.34 -27.83
C MET A 172 13.52 7.28 -26.84
N ARG A 173 12.91 7.22 -25.66
CA ARG A 173 13.12 6.21 -24.61
C ARG A 173 11.76 5.73 -24.13
N ALA A 174 11.11 4.91 -24.94
CA ALA A 174 9.68 4.64 -24.90
C ALA A 174 9.25 3.63 -23.80
N HIS A 175 9.72 3.80 -22.56
CA HIS A 175 9.10 3.16 -21.40
C HIS A 175 7.71 3.77 -21.19
N LYS A 176 6.69 2.93 -21.13
CA LYS A 176 5.29 3.38 -21.07
C LYS A 176 5.06 4.34 -19.92
N GLY A 177 5.41 3.95 -18.70
CA GLY A 177 5.21 4.79 -17.52
C GLY A 177 5.97 6.11 -17.57
N GLN A 178 7.17 6.15 -18.23
CA GLN A 178 7.92 7.39 -18.41
C GLN A 178 7.18 8.36 -19.35
N VAL A 179 6.66 7.86 -20.46
CA VAL A 179 5.90 8.67 -21.43
C VAL A 179 4.62 9.18 -20.77
N ASP A 180 3.84 8.29 -20.17
CA ASP A 180 2.58 8.63 -19.49
C ASP A 180 2.79 9.68 -18.39
N THR A 181 3.88 9.55 -17.61
CA THR A 181 4.18 10.52 -16.55
C THR A 181 4.58 11.88 -17.12
N ALA A 182 5.38 11.91 -18.19
CA ALA A 182 5.76 13.18 -18.82
C ALA A 182 4.55 13.91 -19.36
N ASP A 183 3.69 13.21 -20.10
CA ASP A 183 2.47 13.76 -20.68
C ASP A 183 1.51 14.24 -19.58
N ASN A 184 1.36 13.48 -18.48
CA ASN A 184 0.53 13.85 -17.35
C ASN A 184 1.03 15.14 -16.66
N ILE A 185 2.31 15.22 -16.29
CA ILE A 185 2.90 16.44 -15.68
C ILE A 185 2.77 17.63 -16.63
N PHE A 186 3.02 17.42 -17.93
CA PHE A 186 2.87 18.47 -18.92
C PHE A 186 1.44 19.02 -18.95
N HIS A 187 0.42 18.15 -18.93
CA HIS A 187 -0.99 18.56 -18.94
C HIS A 187 -1.38 19.24 -17.61
N ILE A 188 -0.98 18.69 -16.47
CA ILE A 188 -1.27 19.29 -15.15
C ILE A 188 -0.75 20.74 -15.07
N LEU A 189 0.39 21.05 -15.69
CA LEU A 189 1.02 22.37 -15.62
C LEU A 189 0.50 23.38 -16.67
N GLN A 190 -0.40 23.00 -17.59
CA GLN A 190 -0.91 23.89 -18.62
C GLN A 190 -1.70 25.08 -18.00
N GLY A 191 -1.44 26.28 -18.51
CA GLY A 191 -2.08 27.50 -18.05
C GLY A 191 -1.53 28.08 -16.75
N SER A 192 -0.40 27.56 -16.25
CA SER A 192 0.29 28.15 -15.10
C SER A 192 1.08 29.39 -15.50
N GLU A 193 0.79 30.53 -14.87
CA GLU A 193 1.60 31.74 -15.02
C GLU A 193 3.04 31.55 -14.53
N LEU A 194 3.25 30.66 -13.56
CA LEU A 194 4.55 30.38 -13.00
C LEU A 194 5.42 29.58 -13.98
N ILE A 195 4.86 28.54 -14.63
CA ILE A 195 5.61 27.70 -15.57
C ILE A 195 5.96 28.44 -16.86
N GLU A 196 5.10 29.36 -17.30
CA GLU A 196 5.25 30.11 -18.55
C GLU A 196 6.23 31.27 -18.47
N ARG A 197 6.50 31.80 -17.27
CA ARG A 197 7.41 32.93 -17.11
C ARG A 197 8.84 32.60 -17.54
N HIS A 198 9.60 33.62 -17.91
CA HIS A 198 11.02 33.51 -18.24
C HIS A 198 11.80 32.88 -17.08
N LYS A 199 12.69 31.92 -17.39
CA LYS A 199 13.55 31.23 -16.42
C LYS A 199 15.01 31.63 -16.60
N GLU A 200 15.62 32.16 -15.56
CA GLU A 200 17.05 32.56 -15.59
C GLU A 200 18.00 31.36 -15.55
N HIS A 201 17.57 30.22 -15.00
CA HIS A 201 18.38 29.02 -14.87
C HIS A 201 18.30 28.12 -16.12
N VAL A 202 19.35 27.38 -16.40
CA VAL A 202 19.43 26.50 -17.58
C VAL A 202 18.64 25.22 -17.38
N GLN A 203 18.69 24.63 -16.17
CA GLN A 203 18.06 23.35 -15.85
C GLN A 203 17.67 23.25 -14.39
N ASP A 204 16.73 22.33 -14.10
CA ASP A 204 16.31 22.00 -12.75
C ASP A 204 17.13 20.87 -12.13
N PRO A 205 17.18 20.75 -10.79
CA PRO A 205 17.68 19.56 -10.12
C PRO A 205 16.97 18.29 -10.60
N TYR A 206 17.63 17.14 -10.49
CA TYR A 206 17.09 15.86 -10.95
C TYR A 206 15.77 15.48 -10.28
N SER A 207 15.58 15.85 -9.02
CA SER A 207 14.34 15.58 -8.30
C SER A 207 13.09 16.22 -8.93
N PHE A 208 13.25 17.26 -9.76
CA PHE A 208 12.20 17.88 -10.56
C PHE A 208 12.21 17.36 -12.00
N ARG A 209 13.34 17.48 -12.73
CA ARG A 209 13.36 17.15 -14.16
C ARG A 209 13.35 15.65 -14.48
N CYS A 210 13.70 14.78 -13.54
CA CYS A 210 13.69 13.33 -13.73
C CYS A 210 12.44 12.64 -13.14
N VAL A 211 11.38 13.40 -12.81
CA VAL A 211 10.08 12.83 -12.39
C VAL A 211 9.57 11.80 -13.38
N PRO A 212 9.57 12.01 -14.70
CA PRO A 212 9.09 11.01 -15.66
C PRO A 212 9.84 9.69 -15.59
N GLN A 213 11.16 9.73 -15.41
CA GLN A 213 12.01 8.53 -15.36
C GLN A 213 11.78 7.72 -14.08
N VAL A 214 11.60 8.40 -12.93
CA VAL A 214 11.44 7.74 -11.62
C VAL A 214 9.99 7.29 -11.42
N HIS A 215 9.03 8.20 -11.53
CA HIS A 215 7.61 7.85 -11.36
C HIS A 215 7.16 6.84 -12.43
N GLY A 216 7.66 6.99 -13.67
CA GLY A 216 7.35 6.07 -14.75
C GLY A 216 7.82 4.65 -14.48
N ALA A 217 9.05 4.47 -14.00
CA ALA A 217 9.56 3.14 -13.63
C ALA A 217 8.71 2.50 -12.52
N VAL A 218 8.24 3.30 -11.56
CA VAL A 218 7.33 2.83 -10.50
C VAL A 218 5.97 2.42 -11.07
N LYS A 219 5.39 3.19 -12.01
CA LYS A 219 4.13 2.85 -12.69
C LYS A 219 4.24 1.52 -13.43
N ASP A 220 5.30 1.34 -14.23
CA ASP A 220 5.54 0.08 -14.96
C ASP A 220 5.69 -1.11 -13.99
N THR A 221 6.34 -0.91 -12.84
CA THR A 221 6.44 -1.94 -11.78
C THR A 221 5.08 -2.24 -11.16
N ILE A 222 4.27 -1.23 -10.83
CA ILE A 222 2.93 -1.42 -10.27
C ILE A 222 2.06 -2.22 -11.26
N ASP A 223 2.12 -1.93 -12.55
CA ASP A 223 1.36 -2.65 -13.57
C ASP A 223 1.75 -4.14 -13.63
N HIS A 224 3.05 -4.45 -13.51
CA HIS A 224 3.50 -5.84 -13.40
C HIS A 224 2.95 -6.53 -12.14
N VAL A 225 3.05 -5.87 -10.99
CA VAL A 225 2.52 -6.40 -9.70
C VAL A 225 1.01 -6.65 -9.77
N VAL A 226 0.25 -5.72 -10.36
CA VAL A 226 -1.20 -5.87 -10.58
C VAL A 226 -1.51 -7.15 -11.34
N ASN A 227 -0.79 -7.43 -12.42
CA ASN A 227 -1.02 -8.62 -13.25
C ASN A 227 -0.82 -9.92 -12.45
N VAL A 228 0.26 -10.00 -11.65
CA VAL A 228 0.54 -11.18 -10.83
C VAL A 228 -0.52 -11.33 -9.73
N VAL A 229 -0.82 -10.26 -8.99
CA VAL A 229 -1.82 -10.27 -7.91
C VAL A 229 -3.19 -10.64 -8.46
N THR A 230 -3.58 -10.11 -9.64
CA THR A 230 -4.85 -10.44 -10.29
C THR A 230 -4.94 -11.92 -10.64
N THR A 231 -3.86 -12.54 -11.10
CA THR A 231 -3.81 -13.98 -11.36
C THR A 231 -3.98 -14.77 -10.07
N GLU A 232 -3.24 -14.40 -9.03
CA GLU A 232 -3.25 -15.12 -7.74
C GLU A 232 -4.63 -15.10 -7.07
N ILE A 233 -5.29 -13.94 -7.00
CA ILE A 233 -6.60 -13.83 -6.36
C ILE A 233 -7.72 -14.57 -7.12
N ASN A 234 -7.46 -14.97 -8.36
CA ASN A 234 -8.36 -15.76 -9.19
C ASN A 234 -7.89 -17.23 -9.31
N SER A 235 -7.10 -17.73 -8.38
CA SER A 235 -6.52 -19.07 -8.39
C SER A 235 -6.99 -19.92 -7.21
N ALA A 236 -6.97 -21.25 -7.39
CA ALA A 236 -7.07 -22.21 -6.30
C ALA A 236 -5.67 -22.45 -5.72
N THR A 237 -5.42 -21.91 -4.54
CA THR A 237 -4.10 -21.93 -3.87
C THR A 237 -4.05 -22.90 -2.70
N ASP A 238 -4.66 -24.06 -2.84
CA ASP A 238 -4.81 -25.09 -1.81
C ASP A 238 -3.91 -26.31 -2.05
N ASN A 239 -3.90 -27.25 -1.11
CA ASN A 239 -3.26 -28.56 -1.18
C ASN A 239 -3.88 -29.55 -0.17
N PRO A 240 -4.12 -30.80 -0.58
CA PRO A 240 -4.13 -31.30 -1.96
C PRO A 240 -5.25 -30.67 -2.79
N ILE A 241 -5.04 -30.56 -4.09
CA ILE A 241 -6.06 -30.13 -5.06
C ILE A 241 -6.96 -31.32 -5.37
N VAL A 242 -8.26 -31.11 -5.35
CA VAL A 242 -9.28 -32.07 -5.77
C VAL A 242 -9.74 -31.70 -7.18
N VAL A 243 -9.64 -32.63 -8.13
CA VAL A 243 -10.06 -32.45 -9.52
C VAL A 243 -11.21 -33.42 -9.79
N PRO A 244 -12.46 -33.02 -9.53
CA PRO A 244 -13.61 -33.94 -9.63
C PRO A 244 -13.84 -34.50 -11.03
N GLU A 245 -13.53 -33.72 -12.07
CA GLU A 245 -13.70 -34.09 -13.47
C GLU A 245 -12.85 -35.30 -13.87
N ASP A 246 -11.67 -35.44 -13.26
CA ASP A 246 -10.70 -36.47 -13.55
C ASP A 246 -10.65 -37.55 -12.43
N ASP A 247 -11.49 -37.45 -11.40
CA ASP A 247 -11.48 -38.32 -10.20
C ASP A 247 -10.07 -38.38 -9.55
N LEU A 248 -9.40 -37.21 -9.43
CA LEU A 248 -8.05 -37.10 -8.93
C LEU A 248 -7.97 -36.26 -7.65
N VAL A 249 -7.06 -36.66 -6.77
CA VAL A 249 -6.58 -35.85 -5.63
C VAL A 249 -5.06 -35.73 -5.73
N ILE A 250 -4.58 -34.50 -5.93
CA ILE A 250 -3.19 -34.24 -6.27
C ILE A 250 -2.53 -33.42 -5.17
N SER A 251 -1.47 -33.95 -4.58
CA SER A 251 -0.57 -33.17 -3.72
C SER A 251 0.37 -32.35 -4.61
N ALA A 252 0.25 -31.03 -4.55
CA ALA A 252 1.01 -30.09 -5.37
C ALA A 252 1.45 -28.88 -4.54
N GLY A 253 2.03 -27.86 -5.16
CA GLY A 253 2.59 -26.69 -4.50
C GLY A 253 1.82 -25.39 -4.75
N ASN A 254 0.52 -25.44 -5.06
CA ASN A 254 -0.26 -24.24 -5.40
C ASN A 254 -0.39 -23.23 -4.23
N PHE A 255 -0.07 -23.65 -3.02
CA PHE A 255 0.04 -22.80 -1.84
C PHE A 255 1.33 -21.97 -1.77
N HIS A 256 2.32 -22.24 -2.61
CA HIS A 256 3.62 -21.60 -2.51
C HIS A 256 3.56 -20.14 -2.88
N GLY A 257 3.86 -19.27 -1.91
CA GLY A 257 3.69 -17.82 -2.03
C GLY A 257 4.75 -17.07 -2.83
N GLU A 258 5.69 -17.77 -3.51
CA GLU A 258 6.81 -17.13 -4.22
C GLU A 258 6.38 -16.07 -5.23
N PRO A 259 5.34 -16.25 -6.05
CA PRO A 259 4.89 -15.20 -6.96
C PRO A 259 4.52 -13.90 -6.25
N LEU A 260 3.86 -14.00 -5.08
CA LEU A 260 3.49 -12.85 -4.27
C LEU A 260 4.68 -12.27 -3.50
N ALA A 261 5.60 -13.10 -3.02
CA ALA A 261 6.80 -12.66 -2.32
C ALA A 261 7.64 -11.72 -3.20
N LEU A 262 7.95 -12.17 -4.41
CA LEU A 262 8.72 -11.38 -5.38
C LEU A 262 8.04 -10.06 -5.72
N VAL A 263 6.75 -10.06 -6.05
CA VAL A 263 6.08 -8.83 -6.49
C VAL A 263 5.82 -7.85 -5.34
N ASN A 264 5.66 -8.30 -4.09
CA ASN A 264 5.59 -7.39 -2.94
C ASN A 264 6.95 -6.74 -2.65
N ASP A 265 8.07 -7.47 -2.79
CA ASP A 265 9.40 -6.87 -2.69
C ASP A 265 9.67 -5.88 -3.84
N PHE A 266 9.28 -6.20 -5.07
CA PHE A 266 9.38 -5.26 -6.20
C PHE A 266 8.56 -4.00 -5.94
N LEU A 267 7.34 -4.13 -5.42
CA LEU A 267 6.48 -3.01 -5.08
C LEU A 267 7.09 -2.16 -3.95
N ALA A 268 7.60 -2.80 -2.89
CA ALA A 268 8.24 -2.09 -1.78
C ALA A 268 9.45 -1.26 -2.26
N ILE A 269 10.31 -1.83 -3.11
CA ILE A 269 11.45 -1.14 -3.71
C ILE A 269 10.95 0.04 -4.56
N ALA A 270 9.97 -0.19 -5.43
CA ALA A 270 9.46 0.82 -6.34
C ALA A 270 8.84 2.02 -5.61
N VAL A 271 7.94 1.79 -4.65
CA VAL A 271 7.28 2.89 -3.93
C VAL A 271 8.23 3.61 -2.97
N ALA A 272 9.29 2.95 -2.47
CA ALA A 272 10.34 3.62 -1.69
C ALA A 272 11.06 4.72 -2.51
N GLU A 273 11.22 4.55 -3.82
CA GLU A 273 11.80 5.58 -4.70
C GLU A 273 10.90 6.81 -4.85
N ILE A 274 9.57 6.66 -4.76
CA ILE A 274 8.66 7.81 -4.71
C ILE A 274 8.94 8.64 -3.45
N ALA A 275 9.11 8.00 -2.30
CA ALA A 275 9.49 8.71 -1.08
C ALA A 275 10.87 9.36 -1.19
N SER A 276 11.84 8.68 -1.80
CA SER A 276 13.20 9.17 -1.99
C SER A 276 13.23 10.46 -2.82
N ILE A 277 12.62 10.45 -4.00
CA ILE A 277 12.59 11.64 -4.88
C ILE A 277 11.74 12.78 -4.30
N SER A 278 10.63 12.47 -3.62
CA SER A 278 9.77 13.41 -2.90
C SER A 278 10.53 14.16 -1.80
N ASN A 279 11.28 13.45 -0.98
CA ASN A 279 12.12 14.06 0.06
C ASN A 279 13.16 15.02 -0.54
N GLN A 280 13.73 14.70 -1.70
CA GLN A 280 14.68 15.59 -2.37
C GLN A 280 13.98 16.89 -2.85
N ARG A 281 12.77 16.83 -3.37
CA ARG A 281 11.99 18.02 -3.72
C ARG A 281 11.64 18.85 -2.48
N THR A 282 11.22 18.19 -1.41
CA THR A 282 10.97 18.84 -0.10
C THR A 282 12.20 19.63 0.37
N TYR A 283 13.39 19.01 0.32
CA TYR A 283 14.64 19.68 0.67
C TYR A 283 14.94 20.89 -0.22
N GLN A 284 14.74 20.78 -1.54
CA GLN A 284 14.96 21.89 -2.46
C GLN A 284 14.00 23.07 -2.18
N LEU A 285 12.73 22.80 -1.89
CA LEU A 285 11.74 23.84 -1.60
C LEU A 285 12.11 24.68 -0.38
N ILE A 286 12.66 24.05 0.66
CA ILE A 286 13.04 24.76 1.91
C ILE A 286 14.43 25.39 1.87
N SER A 287 15.17 25.21 0.78
CA SER A 287 16.61 25.57 0.72
C SER A 287 16.91 27.07 0.51
N GLY A 288 15.87 27.93 0.43
CA GLY A 288 16.06 29.37 0.16
C GLY A 288 16.48 29.69 -1.28
N LYS A 289 16.27 28.75 -2.23
CA LYS A 289 16.61 28.93 -3.65
C LYS A 289 15.44 29.45 -4.47
N ARG A 290 15.73 29.92 -5.68
CA ARG A 290 14.74 30.35 -6.66
C ARG A 290 13.78 31.44 -6.12
N GLY A 291 14.24 32.29 -5.22
CA GLY A 291 13.43 33.35 -4.60
C GLY A 291 12.43 32.88 -3.55
N LEU A 292 12.45 31.62 -3.15
CA LEU A 292 11.73 31.14 -1.97
C LEU A 292 12.50 31.50 -0.70
N PRO A 293 11.82 31.86 0.42
CA PRO A 293 12.51 32.04 1.69
C PRO A 293 13.03 30.72 2.24
N ALA A 294 14.17 30.76 2.94
CA ALA A 294 14.70 29.59 3.61
C ALA A 294 13.65 29.05 4.60
N PHE A 295 13.51 27.71 4.64
CA PHE A 295 12.53 26.99 5.46
C PHE A 295 11.06 27.39 5.23
N LEU A 296 10.73 28.08 4.12
CA LEU A 296 9.38 28.52 3.75
C LEU A 296 8.68 29.34 4.85
N VAL A 297 9.42 30.24 5.50
CA VAL A 297 8.91 31.17 6.51
C VAL A 297 9.36 32.59 6.22
N ALA A 298 8.53 33.57 6.57
CA ALA A 298 8.80 34.98 6.28
C ALA A 298 10.04 35.54 7.04
N LYS A 299 10.38 34.98 8.18
CA LYS A 299 11.50 35.40 9.02
C LYS A 299 12.36 34.21 9.42
N PRO A 300 13.17 33.65 8.49
CA PRO A 300 14.07 32.54 8.80
C PRO A 300 15.11 32.97 9.86
N GLY A 301 15.43 32.06 10.77
CA GLY A 301 16.31 32.34 11.93
C GLY A 301 15.51 32.73 13.19
N LEU A 302 14.41 33.46 13.08
CA LEU A 302 13.44 33.61 14.15
C LEU A 302 12.48 32.41 14.19
N ASN A 303 12.12 31.88 13.02
CA ASN A 303 11.30 30.68 12.85
C ASN A 303 12.12 29.57 12.20
N SER A 304 11.91 28.34 12.65
CA SER A 304 12.47 27.10 12.05
C SER A 304 11.67 26.63 10.85
N GLY A 305 10.39 26.97 10.77
CA GLY A 305 9.49 26.64 9.68
C GLY A 305 9.45 25.15 9.37
N PHE A 306 9.67 24.80 8.10
CA PHE A 306 9.57 23.44 7.60
C PHE A 306 10.88 22.64 7.68
N MET A 307 11.88 23.11 8.44
CA MET A 307 13.14 22.38 8.64
C MET A 307 12.89 21.01 9.31
N ILE A 308 12.15 20.98 10.42
CA ILE A 308 11.93 19.75 11.19
C ILE A 308 10.98 18.77 10.47
N PRO A 309 9.90 19.18 9.79
CA PRO A 309 9.16 18.28 8.91
C PRO A 309 10.03 17.56 7.87
N GLN A 310 11.02 18.25 7.27
CA GLN A 310 11.97 17.61 6.35
C GLN A 310 12.85 16.59 7.05
N TYR A 311 13.34 16.84 8.28
CA TYR A 311 14.09 15.85 9.05
C TYR A 311 13.25 14.61 9.34
N ALA A 312 11.97 14.79 9.67
CA ALA A 312 11.06 13.68 9.93
C ALA A 312 10.93 12.78 8.70
N VAL A 313 10.69 13.35 7.51
CA VAL A 313 10.56 12.53 6.29
C VAL A 313 11.89 11.94 5.84
N ALA A 314 13.03 12.60 6.07
CA ALA A 314 14.35 12.03 5.79
C ALA A 314 14.59 10.76 6.63
N SER A 315 14.18 10.76 7.90
CA SER A 315 14.26 9.57 8.75
C SER A 315 13.36 8.43 8.25
N VAL A 316 12.15 8.75 7.80
CA VAL A 316 11.20 7.78 7.22
C VAL A 316 11.75 7.18 5.92
N VAL A 317 12.34 7.99 5.05
CA VAL A 317 13.02 7.52 3.82
C VAL A 317 14.19 6.59 4.16
N SER A 318 14.97 6.91 5.19
CA SER A 318 16.04 6.03 5.68
C SER A 318 15.49 4.70 6.20
N GLN A 319 14.36 4.70 6.91
CA GLN A 319 13.69 3.48 7.35
C GLN A 319 13.22 2.63 6.15
N ASN A 320 12.70 3.26 5.10
CA ASN A 320 12.26 2.55 3.90
C ASN A 320 13.38 1.75 3.22
N LYS A 321 14.66 2.16 3.32
CA LYS A 321 15.78 1.37 2.82
C LYS A 321 15.87 0.00 3.50
N GLN A 322 15.63 -0.06 4.81
CA GLN A 322 15.62 -1.32 5.56
C GLN A 322 14.39 -2.16 5.21
N LEU A 323 13.23 -1.52 5.16
CA LEU A 323 11.98 -2.18 4.81
C LEU A 323 11.94 -2.67 3.35
N ALA A 324 12.64 -2.03 2.44
CA ALA A 324 12.74 -2.44 1.03
C ALA A 324 13.78 -3.54 0.78
N THR A 325 14.52 -4.01 1.81
CA THR A 325 15.39 -5.19 1.68
C THR A 325 14.53 -6.40 1.36
N PRO A 326 14.80 -7.17 0.27
CA PRO A 326 13.94 -8.27 -0.15
C PRO A 326 13.80 -9.35 0.92
N ALA A 327 12.56 -9.80 1.19
CA ALA A 327 12.27 -10.95 2.03
C ALA A 327 12.20 -12.25 1.21
N SER A 328 11.85 -12.16 -0.07
CA SER A 328 11.72 -13.29 -0.99
C SER A 328 13.03 -14.05 -1.27
N VAL A 329 14.17 -13.46 -0.91
CA VAL A 329 15.49 -14.11 -1.07
C VAL A 329 15.86 -14.96 0.15
N ASP A 330 15.03 -15.00 1.19
CA ASP A 330 15.24 -15.77 2.41
C ASP A 330 14.40 -17.06 2.40
N SER A 331 14.92 -18.12 2.98
CA SER A 331 14.21 -19.38 3.13
C SER A 331 14.71 -20.09 4.38
N ILE A 332 13.80 -20.60 5.20
CA ILE A 332 14.09 -21.30 6.45
C ILE A 332 13.40 -22.66 6.41
N GLU A 333 14.18 -23.72 6.50
CA GLU A 333 13.70 -25.10 6.53
C GLU A 333 12.76 -25.33 7.72
N SER A 334 11.67 -26.07 7.48
CA SER A 334 10.61 -26.36 8.44
C SER A 334 10.07 -27.78 8.26
N SER A 335 9.17 -28.22 9.16
CA SER A 335 8.43 -29.49 9.07
C SER A 335 9.31 -30.73 8.83
N LEU A 336 10.41 -30.86 9.59
CA LEU A 336 11.39 -31.98 9.49
C LEU A 336 11.99 -32.11 8.08
N GLY A 337 12.23 -31.01 7.38
CA GLY A 337 12.81 -30.98 6.05
C GLY A 337 11.80 -31.20 4.90
N GLN A 338 10.52 -31.37 5.20
CA GLN A 338 9.48 -31.46 4.16
C GLN A 338 9.23 -30.11 3.49
N GLU A 339 9.37 -29.03 4.24
CA GLU A 339 9.24 -27.65 3.79
C GLU A 339 10.64 -27.00 3.77
N ASP A 340 11.49 -27.47 2.84
CA ASP A 340 12.90 -27.12 2.72
C ASP A 340 13.14 -25.83 1.91
N HIS A 341 12.13 -25.35 1.20
CA HIS A 341 12.12 -24.07 0.51
C HIS A 341 10.78 -23.35 0.70
N VAL A 342 10.81 -22.16 1.28
CA VAL A 342 9.63 -21.36 1.64
C VAL A 342 9.77 -19.95 1.08
N SER A 343 8.64 -19.26 0.84
CA SER A 343 8.62 -18.00 0.09
C SER A 343 8.90 -16.75 0.92
N MET A 344 8.69 -16.78 2.23
CA MET A 344 8.61 -15.58 3.09
C MET A 344 7.62 -14.50 2.59
N GLY A 345 6.59 -14.90 1.82
CA GLY A 345 5.66 -13.98 1.18
C GLY A 345 4.85 -13.14 2.16
N ALA A 346 4.53 -13.66 3.33
CA ALA A 346 3.87 -12.90 4.39
C ALA A 346 4.76 -11.74 4.88
N ASN A 347 6.06 -11.97 5.06
CA ASN A 347 7.02 -10.93 5.43
C ASN A 347 7.18 -9.89 4.32
N ALA A 348 7.26 -10.31 3.05
CA ALA A 348 7.31 -9.39 1.91
C ALA A 348 6.06 -8.50 1.86
N ALA A 349 4.87 -9.08 2.01
CA ALA A 349 3.61 -8.36 1.90
C ALA A 349 3.36 -7.37 3.06
N THR A 350 3.61 -7.78 4.31
CA THR A 350 3.45 -6.89 5.49
C THR A 350 4.48 -5.78 5.52
N LYS A 351 5.71 -6.06 5.11
CA LYS A 351 6.79 -5.08 4.98
C LYS A 351 6.49 -4.05 3.88
N CYS A 352 5.96 -4.50 2.73
CA CYS A 352 5.50 -3.61 1.67
C CYS A 352 4.41 -2.66 2.17
N ALA A 353 3.45 -3.14 2.97
CA ALA A 353 2.42 -2.30 3.57
C ALA A 353 3.02 -1.18 4.45
N ALA A 354 4.05 -1.49 5.23
CA ALA A 354 4.74 -0.48 6.03
C ALA A 354 5.43 0.58 5.16
N VAL A 355 6.05 0.20 4.03
CA VAL A 355 6.64 1.15 3.07
C VAL A 355 5.56 2.02 2.46
N VAL A 356 4.43 1.46 2.01
CA VAL A 356 3.29 2.22 1.45
C VAL A 356 2.78 3.28 2.44
N GLU A 357 2.58 2.91 3.71
CA GLU A 357 2.17 3.87 4.75
C GLU A 357 3.22 4.96 5.00
N ASN A 358 4.50 4.63 4.92
CA ASN A 358 5.57 5.62 5.01
C ASN A 358 5.58 6.59 3.83
N VAL A 359 5.27 6.12 2.61
CA VAL A 359 5.20 7.00 1.43
C VAL A 359 4.08 8.03 1.56
N TYR A 360 2.91 7.67 2.15
CA TYR A 360 1.86 8.65 2.45
C TYR A 360 2.38 9.78 3.35
N LYS A 361 3.18 9.48 4.38
CA LYS A 361 3.77 10.50 5.27
C LYS A 361 4.70 11.44 4.52
N VAL A 362 5.54 10.89 3.64
CA VAL A 362 6.51 11.68 2.87
C VAL A 362 5.81 12.58 1.86
N LEU A 363 4.85 12.05 1.09
CA LEU A 363 4.07 12.84 0.14
C LEU A 363 3.21 13.92 0.83
N ALA A 364 2.66 13.63 2.01
CA ALA A 364 1.90 14.60 2.79
C ALA A 364 2.76 15.81 3.19
N VAL A 365 4.01 15.57 3.59
CA VAL A 365 4.94 16.66 3.92
C VAL A 365 5.38 17.41 2.66
N GLU A 366 5.60 16.74 1.53
CA GLU A 366 5.89 17.43 0.26
C GLU A 366 4.70 18.30 -0.16
N LEU A 367 3.46 17.79 -0.09
CA LEU A 367 2.26 18.58 -0.38
C LEU A 367 2.18 19.83 0.49
N MET A 368 2.42 19.69 1.79
CA MET A 368 2.42 20.80 2.74
C MET A 368 3.49 21.86 2.38
N ASN A 369 4.69 21.41 2.01
CA ASN A 369 5.79 22.30 1.58
C ASN A 369 5.48 22.96 0.22
N ALA A 370 4.96 22.23 -0.74
CA ALA A 370 4.64 22.76 -2.07
C ALA A 370 3.53 23.82 -1.99
N ALA A 371 2.48 23.55 -1.23
CA ALA A 371 1.42 24.51 -0.99
C ALA A 371 1.95 25.77 -0.28
N GLN A 372 2.79 25.62 0.76
CA GLN A 372 3.42 26.76 1.44
C GLN A 372 4.30 27.58 0.48
N ALA A 373 5.03 26.92 -0.41
CA ALA A 373 5.87 27.59 -1.40
C ALA A 373 5.04 28.35 -2.45
N LEU A 374 3.86 27.82 -2.86
CA LEU A 374 2.94 28.52 -3.75
C LEU A 374 2.38 29.80 -3.14
N ASP A 375 2.12 29.85 -1.83
CA ASP A 375 1.70 31.09 -1.17
C ASP A 375 2.75 32.21 -1.33
N PHE A 376 4.05 31.87 -1.28
CA PHE A 376 5.13 32.84 -1.53
C PHE A 376 5.26 33.26 -3.02
N ARG A 377 4.54 32.59 -3.94
CA ARG A 377 4.50 32.95 -5.36
C ARG A 377 3.39 33.96 -5.71
N ARG A 378 2.42 34.12 -4.79
CA ARG A 378 1.31 35.04 -5.03
C ARG A 378 1.81 36.47 -5.32
N PRO A 379 1.17 37.25 -6.25
CA PRO A 379 -0.16 36.95 -6.81
C PRO A 379 -0.17 36.03 -8.04
N ALA A 380 0.97 35.59 -8.57
CA ALA A 380 1.02 34.65 -9.69
C ALA A 380 0.32 33.34 -9.37
N LYS A 381 -0.43 32.81 -10.33
CA LYS A 381 -1.20 31.59 -10.18
C LYS A 381 -0.53 30.41 -10.86
N SER A 382 -0.72 29.24 -10.29
CA SER A 382 -0.42 27.95 -10.90
C SER A 382 -1.49 27.59 -11.95
N SER A 383 -1.42 26.39 -12.50
CA SER A 383 -2.44 25.88 -13.42
C SER A 383 -3.81 25.75 -12.75
N PRO A 384 -4.93 25.76 -13.51
CA PRO A 384 -6.26 25.59 -12.94
C PRO A 384 -6.40 24.30 -12.11
N VAL A 385 -5.76 23.20 -12.54
CA VAL A 385 -5.76 21.92 -11.82
C VAL A 385 -5.06 22.06 -10.46
N ILE A 386 -3.88 22.65 -10.44
CA ILE A 386 -3.10 22.84 -9.20
C ILE A 386 -3.81 23.84 -8.26
N GLU A 387 -4.38 24.93 -8.79
CA GLU A 387 -5.11 25.91 -7.97
C GLU A 387 -6.31 25.26 -7.26
N ARG A 388 -7.05 24.38 -7.95
CA ARG A 388 -8.17 23.66 -7.34
C ARG A 388 -7.70 22.78 -6.18
N ILE A 389 -6.66 21.95 -6.38
CA ILE A 389 -6.08 21.12 -5.32
C ILE A 389 -5.57 21.99 -4.17
N PHE A 390 -4.90 23.09 -4.48
CA PHE A 390 -4.39 24.05 -3.51
C PHE A 390 -5.52 24.66 -2.66
N GLU A 391 -6.60 25.13 -3.28
CA GLU A 391 -7.75 25.71 -2.60
C GLU A 391 -8.44 24.71 -1.67
N GLU A 392 -8.69 23.48 -2.14
CA GLU A 392 -9.26 22.41 -1.32
C GLU A 392 -8.32 22.04 -0.14
N TYR A 393 -7.03 21.92 -0.40
CA TYR A 393 -6.04 21.61 0.63
C TYR A 393 -5.93 22.71 1.68
N ARG A 394 -6.00 24.00 1.28
CA ARG A 394 -5.95 25.15 2.20
C ARG A 394 -7.16 25.26 3.13
N GLN A 395 -8.27 24.62 2.80
CA GLN A 395 -9.41 24.51 3.72
C GLN A 395 -9.09 23.58 4.92
N VAL A 396 -8.15 22.64 4.73
CA VAL A 396 -7.78 21.65 5.75
C VAL A 396 -6.49 22.03 6.47
N VAL A 397 -5.49 22.50 5.73
CA VAL A 397 -4.17 22.88 6.24
C VAL A 397 -3.88 24.34 5.88
N PRO A 398 -3.97 25.25 6.85
CA PRO A 398 -3.75 26.68 6.60
C PRO A 398 -2.28 27.02 6.39
N PHE A 399 -2.01 28.20 5.84
CA PHE A 399 -0.67 28.79 5.73
C PHE A 399 0.00 28.88 7.13
N VAL A 400 1.29 28.59 7.17
CA VAL A 400 2.10 28.64 8.40
C VAL A 400 2.91 29.93 8.40
N GLU A 401 2.43 30.93 9.14
CA GLU A 401 3.08 32.24 9.23
C GLU A 401 4.24 32.24 10.23
N VAL A 402 4.06 31.58 11.37
CA VAL A 402 5.02 31.44 12.46
C VAL A 402 5.11 30.01 12.94
N ASP A 403 6.19 29.67 13.63
CA ASP A 403 6.38 28.32 14.18
C ASP A 403 5.18 27.93 15.05
N LYS A 404 4.68 26.72 14.80
CA LYS A 404 3.59 26.07 15.55
C LYS A 404 3.79 24.57 15.57
N VAL A 405 2.97 23.85 16.33
CA VAL A 405 2.95 22.39 16.36
C VAL A 405 2.45 21.87 14.99
N LEU A 406 3.32 21.20 14.24
CA LEU A 406 3.04 20.77 12.86
C LEU A 406 2.60 19.31 12.73
N TYR A 407 2.74 18.45 13.75
CA TYR A 407 2.33 17.05 13.59
C TYR A 407 0.85 16.88 13.31
N THR A 408 0.01 17.79 13.81
CA THR A 408 -1.44 17.81 13.53
C THR A 408 -1.72 18.13 12.06
N GLU A 409 -0.98 19.08 11.49
CA GLU A 409 -1.11 19.45 10.08
C GLU A 409 -0.60 18.33 9.15
N ILE A 410 0.46 17.63 9.57
CA ILE A 410 0.95 16.43 8.85
C ILE A 410 -0.12 15.32 8.87
N ALA A 411 -0.75 15.06 10.02
CA ALA A 411 -1.84 14.10 10.11
C ALA A 411 -3.02 14.44 9.18
N LYS A 412 -3.47 15.71 9.20
CA LYS A 412 -4.51 16.20 8.28
C LYS A 412 -4.11 16.06 6.81
N SER A 413 -2.83 16.28 6.49
CA SER A 413 -2.31 16.11 5.12
C SER A 413 -2.33 14.64 4.69
N ILE A 414 -1.99 13.71 5.58
CA ILE A 414 -2.09 12.26 5.31
C ILE A 414 -3.56 11.87 5.07
N ASP A 415 -4.48 12.36 5.92
CA ASP A 415 -5.91 12.09 5.78
C ASP A 415 -6.46 12.68 4.48
N PHE A 416 -6.03 13.89 4.10
CA PHE A 416 -6.39 14.50 2.82
C PHE A 416 -6.01 13.61 1.64
N LEU A 417 -4.79 13.08 1.60
CA LEU A 417 -4.33 12.16 0.55
C LEU A 417 -5.11 10.83 0.54
N LYS A 418 -5.49 10.32 1.72
CA LYS A 418 -6.22 9.05 1.84
C LYS A 418 -7.70 9.17 1.47
N GLN A 419 -8.33 10.31 1.71
CA GLN A 419 -9.76 10.53 1.50
C GLN A 419 -10.08 11.05 0.10
N ASN A 420 -9.23 11.91 -0.47
CA ASN A 420 -9.43 12.51 -1.79
C ASN A 420 -8.76 11.65 -2.89
N TYR A 421 -9.37 10.53 -3.24
CA TYR A 421 -8.88 9.62 -4.28
C TYR A 421 -9.60 9.78 -5.63
N HIS A 422 -10.52 10.74 -5.76
CA HIS A 422 -11.22 11.08 -7.01
C HIS A 422 -10.37 11.97 -7.92
N LEU A 423 -9.11 11.56 -8.16
CA LEU A 423 -8.14 12.34 -8.95
C LEU A 423 -8.58 12.57 -10.40
N HIS A 424 -9.38 11.67 -10.98
CA HIS A 424 -9.98 11.85 -12.30
C HIS A 424 -10.95 13.06 -12.39
N GLU A 425 -11.45 13.58 -11.26
CA GLU A 425 -12.22 14.82 -11.22
C GLU A 425 -11.36 16.05 -11.52
N TYR A 426 -10.04 15.96 -11.31
CA TYR A 426 -9.09 17.00 -11.65
C TYR A 426 -8.62 16.92 -13.12
N GLU A 427 -8.79 15.78 -13.79
CA GLU A 427 -8.41 15.56 -15.19
C GLU A 427 -9.41 16.16 -16.19
N SER A 428 -10.61 16.54 -15.74
CA SER A 428 -11.70 17.03 -16.58
C SER A 428 -11.73 18.55 -16.77
N LEU A 429 -10.68 19.27 -16.36
CA LEU A 429 -10.51 20.71 -16.57
C LEU A 429 -9.52 21.00 -17.70
#